data_8b2642cd3ca176f6b55f6097d10a7d63
#
_entry.id   8b2642cd3ca176f6b55f6097d10a7d63
#
_cell.length_a   1.000
_cell.length_b   1.000
_cell.length_c   1.000
_cell.angle_alpha   90.00
_cell.angle_beta   90.00
_cell.angle_gamma   90.00
#
_symmetry.space_group_name_H-M   'P 1'
#
loop_
_entity.id
_entity.type
_entity.pdbx_description
1 polymer ?
#
loop_
_entity_poly.entity_id
_entity_poly.type
_entity_poly.pdbx_seq_one_letter_code
_entity_poly.pdbx_strand_id
1 'polypeptide(L)'
;MLNENQTQDLEALLPGQSTELGATRRTALKAALGVGYAAAAMPIMAQTAVKTPADGLTAGEVMIDVNGFKMPAYRAAPAGKTGLPVVLVLSEIFGVHEYIADTARRFAQAGYLAIAPELFVRQGDAQSYGEINKLIAEVVSKVPDAQVMGDLDAAVKWAAANGGDTRKLGVTGFCWGGRHVWLYAAHNPAVKAGVAWYGRLVGQASELSPKHPVDVAAGLHGPVLGLYGGADTGIPLDTIDKMKAALAAGSAAAKASTFVVYPDAPHAFHADYRPSFRKEPAEDGWKRATAWFKQHGVA
;
A
#
# COMPACT_ATOMS: atom_id res chain seq x y z
N MET A 1 -9.66 -21.74 -4.56
CA MET A 1 -8.60 -22.04 -5.54
C MET A 1 -8.53 -20.88 -6.51
N LEU A 2 -7.35 -20.33 -6.74
CA LEU A 2 -7.14 -19.34 -7.81
C LEU A 2 -7.28 -20.07 -9.14
N ASN A 3 -7.87 -19.42 -10.18
CA ASN A 3 -7.89 -20.00 -11.51
C ASN A 3 -6.50 -19.83 -12.18
N GLU A 4 -6.24 -20.57 -13.27
CA GLU A 4 -4.93 -20.56 -13.94
C GLU A 4 -4.48 -19.16 -14.38
N ASN A 5 -5.39 -18.29 -14.80
CA ASN A 5 -5.06 -16.90 -15.18
C ASN A 5 -4.65 -16.04 -13.97
N GLN A 6 -5.29 -16.25 -12.81
CA GLN A 6 -4.91 -15.57 -11.57
C GLN A 6 -3.54 -16.02 -11.08
N THR A 7 -3.17 -17.27 -11.36
CA THR A 7 -1.84 -17.80 -11.05
C THR A 7 -0.78 -17.22 -11.99
N GLN A 8 -1.05 -17.09 -13.28
CA GLN A 8 -0.12 -16.48 -14.25
C GLN A 8 0.13 -14.99 -13.97
N ASP A 9 -0.90 -14.22 -13.65
CA ASP A 9 -0.73 -12.82 -13.27
C ASP A 9 0.06 -12.68 -11.96
N LEU A 10 -0.10 -13.62 -11.03
CA LEU A 10 0.68 -13.67 -9.80
C LEU A 10 2.13 -14.16 -10.05
N GLU A 11 2.34 -15.10 -10.96
CA GLU A 11 3.68 -15.57 -11.36
C GLU A 11 4.47 -14.47 -12.08
N ALA A 12 3.82 -13.59 -12.85
CA ALA A 12 4.46 -12.40 -13.43
C ALA A 12 4.99 -11.43 -12.35
N LEU A 13 4.62 -11.64 -11.11
CA LEU A 13 5.07 -10.90 -9.93
C LEU A 13 6.36 -11.49 -9.30
N LEU A 14 6.83 -12.66 -9.73
CA LEU A 14 8.07 -13.25 -9.19
C LEU A 14 9.32 -12.57 -9.77
N PRO A 15 10.29 -12.18 -8.94
CA PRO A 15 11.62 -11.84 -9.40
C PRO A 15 12.27 -13.11 -9.99
N GLY A 16 13.05 -12.94 -11.06
CA GLY A 16 13.82 -14.03 -11.65
C GLY A 16 14.69 -14.72 -10.60
N GLN A 17 14.67 -16.04 -10.55
CA GLN A 17 15.36 -16.86 -9.55
C GLN A 17 16.86 -16.54 -9.51
N SER A 18 17.33 -16.02 -8.38
CA SER A 18 18.73 -16.12 -7.99
C SER A 18 18.81 -16.98 -6.73
N THR A 19 19.39 -18.15 -6.89
CA THR A 19 19.71 -19.08 -5.80
C THR A 19 20.87 -18.54 -4.98
N GLU A 20 20.59 -17.86 -3.86
CA GLU A 20 21.54 -17.82 -2.73
C GLU A 20 20.78 -17.64 -1.42
N LEU A 21 21.08 -18.54 -0.48
CA LEU A 21 20.51 -18.58 0.87
C LEU A 21 20.99 -17.37 1.68
N GLY A 22 20.17 -16.35 1.80
CA GLY A 22 20.39 -15.22 2.67
C GLY A 22 19.77 -15.41 4.06
N ALA A 23 20.44 -14.95 5.08
CA ALA A 23 19.99 -14.97 6.48
C ALA A 23 18.59 -14.36 6.64
N THR A 24 17.75 -14.97 7.46
CA THR A 24 16.38 -14.51 7.71
C THR A 24 16.36 -13.10 8.31
N ARG A 25 15.37 -12.30 7.98
CA ARG A 25 15.15 -10.93 8.44
C ARG A 25 15.26 -10.76 9.96
N ARG A 26 14.84 -11.76 10.74
CA ARG A 26 15.03 -11.78 12.21
C ARG A 26 16.49 -11.75 12.64
N THR A 27 17.38 -12.35 11.87
CA THR A 27 18.81 -12.34 12.12
C THR A 27 19.43 -11.00 11.68
N ALA A 28 18.96 -10.41 10.58
CA ALA A 28 19.38 -9.10 10.10
C ALA A 28 18.92 -7.96 11.04
N LEU A 29 17.70 -8.03 11.57
CA LEU A 29 17.20 -7.06 12.57
C LEU A 29 17.99 -7.07 13.89
N LYS A 30 18.57 -8.21 14.28
CA LYS A 30 19.41 -8.31 15.46
C LYS A 30 20.85 -7.79 15.25
N ALA A 31 21.32 -7.74 13.99
CA ALA A 31 22.67 -7.32 13.64
C ALA A 31 22.77 -5.85 13.17
N ALA A 32 21.65 -5.22 12.78
CA ALA A 32 21.64 -3.92 12.14
C ALA A 32 21.00 -2.80 12.99
N LEU A 33 21.58 -2.51 14.13
CA LEU A 33 21.46 -1.16 14.70
C LEU A 33 22.24 -0.20 13.79
N GLY A 34 21.57 0.32 12.72
CA GLY A 34 22.15 1.39 11.91
C GLY A 34 22.12 1.24 10.39
N VAL A 35 21.73 0.11 9.82
CA VAL A 35 21.61 -0.05 8.36
C VAL A 35 20.14 -0.25 8.03
N GLY A 36 19.53 0.72 7.34
CA GLY A 36 18.10 0.78 7.15
C GLY A 36 17.51 -0.46 6.48
N TYR A 37 16.25 -0.73 6.82
CA TYR A 37 15.37 -1.78 6.32
C TYR A 37 15.40 -1.96 4.79
N ALA A 38 15.56 -0.87 4.05
CA ALA A 38 15.73 -0.86 2.60
C ALA A 38 16.94 -1.67 2.10
N ALA A 39 18.00 -1.81 2.89
CA ALA A 39 19.19 -2.55 2.50
C ALA A 39 19.00 -4.07 2.62
N ALA A 40 18.14 -4.56 3.52
CA ALA A 40 17.85 -5.97 3.69
C ALA A 40 16.91 -6.54 2.59
N ALA A 41 16.16 -5.67 1.89
CA ALA A 41 15.26 -6.01 0.79
C ALA A 41 15.93 -6.07 -0.59
N MET A 42 17.24 -5.88 -0.67
CA MET A 42 17.99 -5.73 -1.93
C MET A 42 17.98 -6.91 -2.92
N PRO A 43 17.81 -8.19 -2.56
CA PRO A 43 17.81 -9.25 -3.55
C PRO A 43 16.64 -9.19 -4.56
N ILE A 44 15.51 -8.62 -4.18
CA ILE A 44 14.30 -8.56 -5.03
C ILE A 44 14.37 -7.44 -6.07
N MET A 45 15.30 -6.49 -5.96
CA MET A 45 15.13 -5.14 -6.46
C MET A 45 16.27 -4.58 -7.31
N ALA A 46 17.26 -5.36 -7.68
CA ALA A 46 18.57 -4.77 -7.95
C ALA A 46 18.71 -3.93 -9.22
N GLN A 47 17.78 -3.90 -10.18
CA GLN A 47 18.15 -3.38 -11.49
C GLN A 47 17.27 -2.31 -12.16
N THR A 48 16.04 -2.05 -11.71
CA THR A 48 15.14 -1.12 -12.43
C THR A 48 14.38 -0.11 -11.56
N ALA A 49 14.41 -0.23 -10.24
CA ALA A 49 13.66 0.64 -9.36
C ALA A 49 14.17 2.08 -9.38
N VAL A 50 13.29 3.03 -9.52
CA VAL A 50 13.59 4.46 -9.26
C VAL A 50 14.03 4.60 -7.80
N LYS A 51 15.15 5.30 -7.57
CA LYS A 51 15.67 5.55 -6.22
C LYS A 51 15.54 7.03 -5.90
N THR A 52 14.63 7.34 -5.00
CA THR A 52 14.47 8.70 -4.47
C THR A 52 15.52 8.94 -3.38
N PRO A 53 16.39 9.96 -3.51
CA PRO A 53 17.36 10.31 -2.48
C PRO A 53 16.68 10.63 -1.15
N ALA A 54 17.36 10.33 -0.06
CA ALA A 54 16.91 10.68 1.29
C ALA A 54 17.48 12.04 1.78
N ASP A 55 18.18 12.77 0.91
CA ASP A 55 18.74 14.07 1.25
C ASP A 55 17.63 15.06 1.66
N GLY A 56 17.84 15.72 2.79
CA GLY A 56 16.84 16.64 3.36
C GLY A 56 15.63 15.95 4.01
N LEU A 57 15.63 14.62 4.09
CA LEU A 57 14.58 13.84 4.76
C LEU A 57 15.08 13.23 6.07
N THR A 58 14.17 13.05 7.02
CA THR A 58 14.33 12.06 8.08
C THR A 58 13.60 10.81 7.62
N ALA A 59 14.35 9.78 7.22
CA ALA A 59 13.82 8.55 6.66
C ALA A 59 14.45 7.32 7.32
N GLY A 60 13.69 6.26 7.51
CA GLY A 60 14.17 5.01 8.10
C GLY A 60 13.08 4.22 8.81
N GLU A 61 13.49 3.12 9.41
CA GLU A 61 12.63 2.25 10.18
C GLU A 61 12.29 2.85 11.55
N VAL A 62 11.05 2.63 11.96
CA VAL A 62 10.53 2.96 13.29
C VAL A 62 9.71 1.79 13.83
N MET A 63 9.52 1.75 15.15
CA MET A 63 8.62 0.78 15.79
C MET A 63 7.35 1.48 16.27
N ILE A 64 6.20 0.99 15.82
CA ILE A 64 4.88 1.47 16.21
C ILE A 64 4.31 0.50 17.25
N ASP A 65 3.88 1.02 18.39
CA ASP A 65 3.21 0.22 19.41
C ASP A 65 1.74 -0.02 19.01
N VAL A 66 1.40 -1.28 18.86
CA VAL A 66 0.04 -1.73 18.58
C VAL A 66 -0.42 -2.60 19.75
N ASN A 67 -0.95 -1.97 20.78
CA ASN A 67 -1.40 -2.66 22.00
C ASN A 67 -0.32 -3.60 22.62
N GLY A 68 0.92 -3.10 22.72
CA GLY A 68 2.06 -3.83 23.25
C GLY A 68 2.86 -4.61 22.21
N PHE A 69 2.33 -4.83 21.01
CA PHE A 69 3.08 -5.40 19.90
C PHE A 69 3.88 -4.30 19.17
N LYS A 70 5.18 -4.52 18.96
CA LYS A 70 6.05 -3.59 18.24
C LYS A 70 6.03 -3.91 16.74
N MET A 71 5.23 -3.17 15.99
CA MET A 71 5.13 -3.29 14.55
C MET A 71 6.20 -2.42 13.88
N PRO A 72 7.08 -2.98 13.04
CA PRO A 72 7.99 -2.20 12.21
C PRO A 72 7.21 -1.37 11.19
N ALA A 73 7.73 -0.18 10.89
CA ALA A 73 7.24 0.65 9.80
C ALA A 73 8.39 1.45 9.20
N TYR A 74 8.36 1.70 7.90
CA TYR A 74 9.24 2.70 7.31
C TYR A 74 8.56 4.06 7.35
N ARG A 75 9.29 5.10 7.80
CA ARG A 75 8.79 6.46 7.76
C ARG A 75 9.72 7.36 6.96
N ALA A 76 9.17 8.36 6.30
CA ALA A 76 9.93 9.44 5.68
C ALA A 76 9.19 10.76 5.85
N ALA A 77 9.93 11.84 6.14
CA ALA A 77 9.40 13.19 6.31
C ALA A 77 10.47 14.23 5.99
N PRO A 78 10.14 15.47 5.59
CA PRO A 78 11.09 16.58 5.53
C PRO A 78 11.79 16.77 6.88
N ALA A 79 13.13 16.86 6.87
CA ALA A 79 13.92 16.93 8.09
C ALA A 79 13.57 18.19 8.89
N GLY A 80 13.40 18.06 10.21
CA GLY A 80 13.14 19.16 11.13
C GLY A 80 11.78 19.82 10.98
N LYS A 81 10.85 19.30 10.16
CA LYS A 81 9.50 19.82 9.99
C LYS A 81 8.49 19.06 10.86
N THR A 82 7.46 19.78 11.31
CA THR A 82 6.32 19.25 12.07
C THR A 82 5.01 19.81 11.53
N GLY A 83 3.86 19.29 11.98
CA GLY A 83 2.56 19.68 11.47
C GLY A 83 2.32 19.25 10.04
N LEU A 84 3.04 18.20 9.61
CA LEU A 84 3.00 17.70 8.23
C LEU A 84 1.70 16.94 7.95
N PRO A 85 1.11 17.08 6.76
CA PRO A 85 0.05 16.18 6.32
C PRO A 85 0.58 14.73 6.32
N VAL A 86 -0.29 13.79 6.68
CA VAL A 86 0.08 12.38 6.87
C VAL A 86 -0.41 11.55 5.70
N VAL A 87 0.46 10.70 5.13
CA VAL A 87 0.06 9.69 4.15
C VAL A 87 0.50 8.31 4.63
N LEU A 88 -0.48 7.41 4.81
CA LEU A 88 -0.20 5.99 4.99
C LEU A 88 0.04 5.35 3.62
N VAL A 89 1.12 4.57 3.49
CA VAL A 89 1.53 3.90 2.24
C VAL A 89 1.43 2.39 2.47
N LEU A 90 0.41 1.76 1.88
CA LEU A 90 0.11 0.36 2.09
C LEU A 90 0.75 -0.50 0.99
N SER A 91 1.56 -1.47 1.41
CA SER A 91 2.32 -2.33 0.52
C SER A 91 1.43 -3.30 -0.25
N GLU A 92 2.00 -3.85 -1.31
CA GLU A 92 1.54 -5.07 -1.97
C GLU A 92 1.73 -6.28 -1.03
N ILE A 93 1.56 -7.50 -1.52
CA ILE A 93 1.72 -8.73 -0.73
C ILE A 93 3.15 -9.00 -0.21
N PHE A 94 4.16 -8.25 -0.67
CA PHE A 94 5.57 -8.47 -0.33
C PHE A 94 6.07 -7.66 0.88
N GLY A 95 5.17 -6.97 1.59
CA GLY A 95 5.56 -6.11 2.72
C GLY A 95 6.27 -4.83 2.30
N VAL A 96 6.91 -4.18 3.26
CA VAL A 96 7.60 -2.91 3.04
C VAL A 96 9.01 -3.15 2.51
N HIS A 97 9.12 -3.34 1.21
CA HIS A 97 10.39 -3.44 0.48
C HIS A 97 10.80 -2.08 -0.12
N GLU A 98 11.93 -2.02 -0.86
CA GLU A 98 12.52 -0.75 -1.31
C GLU A 98 11.54 0.11 -2.14
N TYR A 99 10.75 -0.46 -3.03
CA TYR A 99 9.76 0.29 -3.80
C TYR A 99 8.72 1.01 -2.91
N ILE A 100 8.28 0.38 -1.83
CA ILE A 100 7.35 0.99 -0.87
C ILE A 100 8.07 2.05 -0.03
N ALA A 101 9.30 1.78 0.41
CA ALA A 101 10.14 2.75 1.10
C ALA A 101 10.47 3.96 0.20
N ASP A 102 10.76 3.73 -1.08
CA ASP A 102 10.96 4.78 -2.07
C ASP A 102 9.69 5.63 -2.29
N THR A 103 8.54 4.98 -2.40
CA THR A 103 7.26 5.68 -2.50
C THR A 103 7.01 6.59 -1.28
N ALA A 104 7.35 6.13 -0.07
CA ALA A 104 7.28 6.96 1.13
C ALA A 104 8.23 8.17 1.05
N ARG A 105 9.46 7.99 0.53
CA ARG A 105 10.40 9.10 0.31
C ARG A 105 9.88 10.09 -0.74
N ARG A 106 9.26 9.62 -1.84
CA ARG A 106 8.61 10.50 -2.84
C ARG A 106 7.53 11.37 -2.21
N PHE A 107 6.69 10.81 -1.34
CA PHE A 107 5.71 11.61 -0.58
C PHE A 107 6.38 12.58 0.39
N ALA A 108 7.47 12.17 1.06
CA ALA A 108 8.21 13.07 1.95
C ALA A 108 8.84 14.25 1.20
N GLN A 109 9.39 14.04 0.01
CA GLN A 109 9.87 15.14 -0.85
C GLN A 109 8.74 16.08 -1.30
N ALA A 110 7.50 15.57 -1.39
CA ALA A 110 6.31 16.36 -1.65
C ALA A 110 5.74 17.06 -0.39
N GLY A 111 6.40 16.93 0.77
CA GLY A 111 6.05 17.64 2.00
C GLY A 111 5.21 16.86 3.01
N TYR A 112 5.05 15.56 2.86
CA TYR A 112 4.25 14.72 3.76
C TYR A 112 5.10 14.00 4.81
N LEU A 113 4.49 13.67 5.95
CA LEU A 113 4.92 12.56 6.77
C LEU A 113 4.32 11.28 6.19
N ALA A 114 5.13 10.48 5.50
CA ALA A 114 4.73 9.21 4.93
C ALA A 114 5.11 8.05 5.86
N ILE A 115 4.19 7.10 6.05
CA ILE A 115 4.38 5.94 6.92
C ILE A 115 3.93 4.69 6.17
N ALA A 116 4.83 3.72 6.04
CA ALA A 116 4.56 2.41 5.46
C ALA A 116 4.68 1.34 6.57
N PRO A 117 3.56 0.89 7.16
CA PRO A 117 3.58 -0.14 8.21
C PRO A 117 3.79 -1.54 7.62
N GLU A 118 4.51 -2.41 8.37
CA GLU A 118 4.72 -3.80 8.00
C GLU A 118 3.56 -4.67 8.48
N LEU A 119 2.53 -4.75 7.66
CA LEU A 119 1.23 -5.33 8.01
C LEU A 119 1.25 -6.88 8.11
N PHE A 120 2.29 -7.54 7.59
CA PHE A 120 2.42 -9.00 7.57
C PHE A 120 3.25 -9.56 8.72
N VAL A 121 3.92 -8.71 9.48
CA VAL A 121 4.97 -9.10 10.45
C VAL A 121 4.53 -10.12 11.50
N ARG A 122 3.24 -10.16 11.87
CA ARG A 122 2.72 -11.16 12.82
C ARG A 122 2.55 -12.54 12.20
N GLN A 123 2.28 -12.60 10.90
CA GLN A 123 2.07 -13.85 10.17
C GLN A 123 3.36 -14.40 9.60
N GLY A 124 4.31 -13.54 9.27
CA GLY A 124 5.61 -13.97 8.74
C GLY A 124 6.37 -12.84 8.06
N ASP A 125 7.55 -13.18 7.54
CA ASP A 125 8.35 -12.29 6.70
C ASP A 125 7.98 -12.50 5.23
N ALA A 126 7.14 -11.60 4.70
CA ALA A 126 6.65 -11.69 3.33
C ALA A 126 7.77 -11.66 2.26
N GLN A 127 8.95 -11.11 2.61
CA GLN A 127 10.08 -11.00 1.69
C GLN A 127 10.94 -12.27 1.63
N SER A 128 10.75 -13.21 2.56
CA SER A 128 11.50 -14.47 2.61
C SER A 128 10.97 -15.55 1.65
N TYR A 129 9.84 -15.30 0.97
CA TYR A 129 9.19 -16.27 0.11
C TYR A 129 9.61 -16.12 -1.35
N GLY A 130 10.11 -17.21 -1.94
CA GLY A 130 10.42 -17.30 -3.38
C GLY A 130 9.21 -17.66 -4.27
N GLU A 131 8.11 -18.15 -3.66
CA GLU A 131 6.91 -18.61 -4.38
C GLU A 131 5.68 -17.85 -3.90
N ILE A 132 4.98 -17.18 -4.83
CA ILE A 132 3.81 -16.34 -4.50
C ILE A 132 2.68 -17.16 -3.89
N ASN A 133 2.37 -18.33 -4.42
CA ASN A 133 1.30 -19.18 -3.91
C ASN A 133 1.55 -19.58 -2.45
N LYS A 134 2.80 -19.87 -2.09
CA LYS A 134 3.20 -20.17 -0.73
C LYS A 134 3.11 -18.94 0.17
N LEU A 135 3.58 -17.78 -0.29
CA LEU A 135 3.42 -16.51 0.43
C LEU A 135 1.94 -16.22 0.73
N ILE A 136 1.08 -16.37 -0.28
CA ILE A 136 -0.36 -16.14 -0.12
C ILE A 136 -0.95 -17.12 0.91
N ALA A 137 -0.64 -18.42 0.79
CA ALA A 137 -1.21 -19.45 1.66
C ALA A 137 -0.73 -19.34 3.12
N GLU A 138 0.53 -19.01 3.34
CA GLU A 138 1.17 -19.06 4.67
C GLU A 138 1.15 -17.71 5.40
N VAL A 139 1.10 -16.59 4.68
CA VAL A 139 1.18 -15.25 5.26
C VAL A 139 -0.04 -14.41 4.91
N VAL A 140 -0.25 -14.09 3.64
CA VAL A 140 -1.23 -13.06 3.22
C VAL A 140 -2.65 -13.46 3.58
N SER A 141 -3.05 -14.72 3.33
CA SER A 141 -4.38 -15.23 3.66
C SER A 141 -4.65 -15.37 5.16
N LYS A 142 -3.63 -15.22 6.00
CA LYS A 142 -3.72 -15.31 7.46
C LYS A 142 -3.88 -13.94 8.15
N VAL A 143 -3.85 -12.85 7.39
CA VAL A 143 -3.98 -11.49 7.94
C VAL A 143 -5.44 -11.10 8.02
N PRO A 144 -6.00 -10.91 9.23
CA PRO A 144 -7.37 -10.44 9.38
C PRO A 144 -7.50 -8.97 8.97
N ASP A 145 -8.56 -8.59 8.26
CA ASP A 145 -8.86 -7.19 7.96
C ASP A 145 -8.93 -6.33 9.24
N ALA A 146 -9.48 -6.87 10.32
CA ALA A 146 -9.55 -6.19 11.62
C ALA A 146 -8.16 -5.86 12.20
N GLN A 147 -7.16 -6.76 12.02
CA GLN A 147 -5.78 -6.50 12.39
C GLN A 147 -5.22 -5.32 11.60
N VAL A 148 -5.45 -5.30 10.28
CA VAL A 148 -4.98 -4.22 9.41
C VAL A 148 -5.57 -2.87 9.82
N MET A 149 -6.87 -2.82 10.10
CA MET A 149 -7.52 -1.58 10.57
C MET A 149 -6.88 -1.07 11.86
N GLY A 150 -6.67 -1.93 12.85
CA GLY A 150 -6.03 -1.57 14.12
C GLY A 150 -4.57 -1.14 13.97
N ASP A 151 -3.81 -1.77 13.07
CA ASP A 151 -2.42 -1.43 12.76
C ASP A 151 -2.33 -0.03 12.11
N LEU A 152 -3.26 0.29 11.21
CA LEU A 152 -3.33 1.60 10.58
C LEU A 152 -3.75 2.69 11.57
N ASP A 153 -4.70 2.42 12.47
CA ASP A 153 -5.08 3.35 13.54
C ASP A 153 -3.90 3.63 14.48
N ALA A 154 -3.11 2.61 14.82
CA ALA A 154 -1.89 2.79 15.60
C ALA A 154 -0.83 3.62 14.84
N ALA A 155 -0.70 3.44 13.52
CA ALA A 155 0.19 4.24 12.70
C ALA A 155 -0.24 5.73 12.66
N VAL A 156 -1.55 6.01 12.59
CA VAL A 156 -2.08 7.38 12.68
C VAL A 156 -1.80 7.99 14.06
N LYS A 157 -2.01 7.23 15.13
CA LYS A 157 -1.69 7.69 16.50
C LYS A 157 -0.19 7.98 16.66
N TRP A 158 0.66 7.12 16.09
CA TRP A 158 2.11 7.34 16.08
C TRP A 158 2.47 8.63 15.29
N ALA A 159 1.84 8.85 14.11
CA ALA A 159 2.04 10.06 13.31
C ALA A 159 1.75 11.33 14.10
N ALA A 160 0.63 11.37 14.83
CA ALA A 160 0.25 12.51 15.67
C ALA A 160 1.32 12.85 16.72
N ALA A 161 1.95 11.82 17.30
CA ALA A 161 3.02 12.00 18.29
C ALA A 161 4.38 12.34 17.67
N ASN A 162 4.54 12.18 16.34
CA ASN A 162 5.82 12.29 15.64
C ASN A 162 5.81 13.35 14.51
N GLY A 163 5.08 14.45 14.73
CA GLY A 163 5.11 15.63 13.86
C GLY A 163 4.09 15.62 12.73
N GLY A 164 3.15 14.68 12.70
CA GLY A 164 2.05 14.64 11.73
C GLY A 164 0.82 15.44 12.17
N ASP A 165 0.17 16.11 11.23
CA ASP A 165 -1.18 16.66 11.38
C ASP A 165 -2.21 15.66 10.86
N THR A 166 -2.76 14.84 11.75
CA THR A 166 -3.74 13.80 11.39
C THR A 166 -5.12 14.33 10.98
N ARG A 167 -5.36 15.62 11.06
CA ARG A 167 -6.52 16.27 10.44
C ARG A 167 -6.38 16.33 8.92
N LYS A 168 -5.16 16.11 8.41
CA LYS A 168 -4.79 16.06 7.00
C LYS A 168 -4.30 14.64 6.66
N LEU A 169 -5.15 13.64 6.90
CA LEU A 169 -4.82 12.23 6.73
C LEU A 169 -5.23 11.72 5.35
N GLY A 170 -4.25 11.25 4.59
CA GLY A 170 -4.41 10.49 3.37
C GLY A 170 -3.96 9.04 3.53
N VAL A 171 -4.47 8.17 2.67
CA VAL A 171 -4.05 6.78 2.57
C VAL A 171 -3.87 6.39 1.10
N THR A 172 -2.76 5.76 0.77
CA THR A 172 -2.52 5.17 -0.56
C THR A 172 -2.06 3.74 -0.41
N GLY A 173 -2.28 2.91 -1.42
CA GLY A 173 -1.87 1.52 -1.35
C GLY A 173 -1.97 0.82 -2.70
N PHE A 174 -1.19 -0.24 -2.84
CA PHE A 174 -0.95 -0.96 -4.07
C PHE A 174 -1.42 -2.40 -3.96
N CYS A 175 -2.12 -2.95 -4.98
CA CYS A 175 -2.58 -4.33 -5.01
C CYS A 175 -3.39 -4.69 -3.75
N TRP A 176 -2.89 -5.58 -2.90
CA TRP A 176 -3.49 -5.91 -1.61
C TRP A 176 -3.69 -4.66 -0.74
N GLY A 177 -2.70 -3.78 -0.65
CA GLY A 177 -2.83 -2.49 0.04
C GLY A 177 -3.87 -1.57 -0.62
N GLY A 178 -4.01 -1.62 -1.94
CA GLY A 178 -5.05 -0.87 -2.67
C GLY A 178 -6.48 -1.28 -2.27
N ARG A 179 -6.71 -2.57 -1.98
CA ARG A 179 -7.96 -3.03 -1.38
C ARG A 179 -8.18 -2.39 -0.01
N HIS A 180 -7.16 -2.35 0.83
CA HIS A 180 -7.24 -1.82 2.18
C HIS A 180 -7.41 -0.30 2.24
N VAL A 181 -7.02 0.44 1.20
CA VAL A 181 -7.36 1.87 1.09
C VAL A 181 -8.87 2.10 1.15
N TRP A 182 -9.66 1.33 0.39
CA TRP A 182 -11.12 1.42 0.40
C TRP A 182 -11.71 1.06 1.77
N LEU A 183 -11.21 -0.03 2.36
CA LEU A 183 -11.66 -0.49 3.68
C LEU A 183 -11.33 0.55 4.76
N TYR A 184 -10.13 1.12 4.73
CA TYR A 184 -9.70 2.09 5.72
C TYR A 184 -10.41 3.43 5.58
N ALA A 185 -10.72 3.86 4.35
CA ALA A 185 -11.53 5.06 4.10
C ALA A 185 -12.98 4.92 4.60
N ALA A 186 -13.50 3.69 4.74
CA ALA A 186 -14.78 3.41 5.37
C ALA A 186 -14.66 3.19 6.90
N HIS A 187 -13.48 2.82 7.39
CA HIS A 187 -13.22 2.53 8.80
C HIS A 187 -12.92 3.81 9.60
N ASN A 188 -12.00 4.64 9.12
CA ASN A 188 -11.48 5.77 9.89
C ASN A 188 -12.05 7.10 9.41
N PRO A 189 -12.87 7.80 10.24
CA PRO A 189 -13.52 9.07 9.86
C PRO A 189 -12.53 10.24 9.69
N ALA A 190 -11.28 10.11 10.12
CA ALA A 190 -10.27 11.14 9.91
C ALA A 190 -9.67 11.12 8.49
N VAL A 191 -9.86 10.06 7.73
CA VAL A 191 -9.37 9.97 6.33
C VAL A 191 -10.04 11.04 5.48
N LYS A 192 -9.23 11.91 4.89
CA LYS A 192 -9.67 12.99 3.99
C LYS A 192 -9.69 12.55 2.55
N ALA A 193 -8.75 11.68 2.15
CA ALA A 193 -8.68 11.13 0.80
C ALA A 193 -7.95 9.79 0.77
N GLY A 194 -8.36 8.90 -0.14
CA GLY A 194 -7.67 7.68 -0.47
C GLY A 194 -7.20 7.65 -1.93
N VAL A 195 -6.13 6.90 -2.21
CA VAL A 195 -5.70 6.57 -3.58
C VAL A 195 -5.41 5.08 -3.65
N ALA A 196 -6.27 4.35 -4.34
CA ALA A 196 -6.21 2.89 -4.45
C ALA A 196 -5.67 2.48 -5.84
N TRP A 197 -4.49 1.87 -5.86
CA TRP A 197 -3.85 1.38 -7.07
C TRP A 197 -4.15 -0.11 -7.24
N TYR A 198 -4.85 -0.46 -8.33
CA TYR A 198 -5.15 -1.85 -8.72
C TYR A 198 -5.49 -2.79 -7.55
N GLY A 199 -6.29 -2.30 -6.60
CA GLY A 199 -6.76 -3.09 -5.46
C GLY A 199 -8.04 -3.86 -5.81
N ARG A 200 -8.13 -5.13 -5.37
CA ARG A 200 -9.33 -5.94 -5.58
C ARG A 200 -10.57 -5.26 -4.99
N LEU A 201 -11.64 -5.17 -5.76
CA LEU A 201 -12.89 -4.50 -5.36
C LEU A 201 -13.97 -5.44 -4.88
N VAL A 202 -14.03 -6.63 -5.47
CA VAL A 202 -15.05 -7.66 -5.21
C VAL A 202 -14.35 -8.97 -4.86
N GLY A 203 -14.88 -9.72 -3.93
CA GLY A 203 -14.35 -11.03 -3.57
C GLY A 203 -15.36 -11.85 -2.76
N GLN A 204 -14.98 -13.05 -2.41
CA GLN A 204 -15.78 -13.90 -1.53
C GLN A 204 -15.44 -13.57 -0.06
N ALA A 205 -16.47 -13.32 0.74
CA ALA A 205 -16.32 -13.09 2.17
C ALA A 205 -15.74 -14.31 2.89
N SER A 206 -14.91 -14.06 3.88
CA SER A 206 -14.37 -15.08 4.79
C SER A 206 -14.38 -14.54 6.23
N GLU A 207 -14.08 -15.39 7.20
CA GLU A 207 -13.96 -14.97 8.61
C GLU A 207 -12.92 -13.85 8.79
N LEU A 208 -11.76 -13.95 8.11
CA LEU A 208 -10.68 -12.97 8.21
C LEU A 208 -10.89 -11.74 7.30
N SER A 209 -11.69 -11.89 6.25
CA SER A 209 -12.02 -10.83 5.29
C SER A 209 -13.54 -10.82 5.05
N PRO A 210 -14.32 -10.33 6.03
CA PRO A 210 -15.80 -10.44 6.00
C PRO A 210 -16.43 -9.48 4.98
N LYS A 211 -15.72 -8.44 4.57
CA LYS A 211 -16.20 -7.43 3.61
C LYS A 211 -15.14 -7.09 2.57
N HIS A 212 -15.60 -6.80 1.37
CA HIS A 212 -14.78 -6.26 0.30
C HIS A 212 -15.08 -4.77 0.05
N PRO A 213 -14.27 -4.04 -0.71
CA PRO A 213 -14.50 -2.63 -0.99
C PRO A 213 -15.93 -2.30 -1.44
N VAL A 214 -16.52 -3.12 -2.30
CA VAL A 214 -17.89 -2.94 -2.79
C VAL A 214 -18.93 -2.98 -1.67
N ASP A 215 -18.69 -3.76 -0.61
CA ASP A 215 -19.63 -3.93 0.52
C ASP A 215 -19.58 -2.74 1.49
N VAL A 216 -18.51 -1.95 1.48
CA VAL A 216 -18.31 -0.78 2.35
C VAL A 216 -18.38 0.54 1.59
N ALA A 217 -18.47 0.50 0.28
CA ALA A 217 -18.41 1.66 -0.62
C ALA A 217 -19.38 2.78 -0.25
N ALA A 218 -20.60 2.43 0.16
CA ALA A 218 -21.62 3.40 0.53
C ALA A 218 -21.28 4.19 1.81
N GLY A 219 -20.42 3.65 2.67
CA GLY A 219 -20.06 4.22 3.97
C GLY A 219 -18.72 4.97 4.02
N LEU A 220 -18.11 5.31 2.89
CA LEU A 220 -16.84 6.03 2.89
C LEU A 220 -16.92 7.36 3.64
N HIS A 221 -15.91 7.64 4.45
CA HIS A 221 -15.73 8.92 5.15
C HIS A 221 -14.92 9.92 4.31
N GLY A 222 -13.91 9.45 3.58
CA GLY A 222 -13.12 10.23 2.63
C GLY A 222 -13.26 9.67 1.21
N PRO A 223 -13.26 10.53 0.16
CA PRO A 223 -13.35 10.08 -1.22
C PRO A 223 -12.08 9.34 -1.63
N VAL A 224 -12.21 8.37 -2.55
CA VAL A 224 -11.10 7.56 -3.03
C VAL A 224 -10.96 7.68 -4.54
N LEU A 225 -9.73 7.93 -5.00
CA LEU A 225 -9.33 7.80 -6.40
C LEU A 225 -8.87 6.37 -6.66
N GLY A 226 -9.57 5.65 -7.51
CA GLY A 226 -9.16 4.33 -7.99
C GLY A 226 -8.34 4.43 -9.28
N LEU A 227 -7.15 3.86 -9.30
CA LEU A 227 -6.24 3.83 -10.45
C LEU A 227 -6.05 2.37 -10.89
N TYR A 228 -6.62 2.01 -12.04
CA TYR A 228 -6.77 0.63 -12.47
C TYR A 228 -6.26 0.40 -13.88
N GLY A 229 -5.81 -0.82 -14.16
CA GLY A 229 -5.41 -1.25 -15.48
C GLY A 229 -6.56 -1.91 -16.23
N GLY A 230 -6.74 -1.55 -17.50
CA GLY A 230 -7.75 -2.18 -18.37
C GLY A 230 -7.37 -3.58 -18.85
N ALA A 231 -6.07 -3.88 -18.85
CA ALA A 231 -5.50 -5.20 -19.16
C ALA A 231 -5.23 -6.05 -17.90
N ASP A 232 -5.70 -5.62 -16.72
CA ASP A 232 -5.59 -6.38 -15.48
C ASP A 232 -6.65 -7.48 -15.42
N THR A 233 -6.27 -8.71 -15.77
CA THR A 233 -7.17 -9.88 -15.77
C THR A 233 -7.58 -10.31 -14.36
N GLY A 234 -6.81 -9.94 -13.34
CA GLY A 234 -7.10 -10.21 -11.93
C GLY A 234 -8.18 -9.30 -11.33
N ILE A 235 -8.45 -8.14 -11.99
CA ILE A 235 -9.48 -7.16 -11.59
C ILE A 235 -10.33 -6.79 -12.82
N PRO A 236 -11.29 -7.65 -13.20
CA PRO A 236 -12.14 -7.42 -14.37
C PRO A 236 -12.92 -6.09 -14.29
N LEU A 237 -13.12 -5.43 -15.44
CA LEU A 237 -13.74 -4.11 -15.51
C LEU A 237 -15.16 -4.07 -14.95
N ASP A 238 -15.92 -5.17 -15.02
CA ASP A 238 -17.23 -5.28 -14.41
C ASP A 238 -17.22 -5.09 -12.89
N THR A 239 -16.09 -5.40 -12.22
CA THR A 239 -15.92 -5.15 -10.78
C THR A 239 -15.79 -3.66 -10.48
N ILE A 240 -15.20 -2.88 -11.39
CA ILE A 240 -15.15 -1.42 -11.30
C ILE A 240 -16.56 -0.84 -11.49
N ASP A 241 -17.35 -1.37 -12.41
CA ASP A 241 -18.72 -0.89 -12.63
C ASP A 241 -19.63 -1.22 -11.44
N LYS A 242 -19.48 -2.40 -10.82
CA LYS A 242 -20.15 -2.75 -9.56
C LYS A 242 -19.78 -1.76 -8.44
N MET A 243 -18.48 -1.43 -8.33
CA MET A 243 -18.00 -0.48 -7.33
C MET A 243 -18.56 0.93 -7.56
N LYS A 244 -18.56 1.42 -8.80
CA LYS A 244 -19.18 2.71 -9.18
C LYS A 244 -20.67 2.77 -8.80
N ALA A 245 -21.41 1.70 -9.04
CA ALA A 245 -22.82 1.61 -8.67
C ALA A 245 -23.01 1.69 -7.15
N ALA A 246 -22.18 0.99 -6.37
CA ALA A 246 -22.24 1.04 -4.92
C ALA A 246 -21.88 2.43 -4.36
N LEU A 247 -20.86 3.08 -4.92
CA LEU A 247 -20.47 4.45 -4.57
C LEU A 247 -21.56 5.47 -4.85
N ALA A 248 -22.24 5.36 -5.98
CA ALA A 248 -23.32 6.27 -6.39
C ALA A 248 -24.51 6.24 -5.41
N ALA A 249 -24.74 5.13 -4.72
CA ALA A 249 -25.78 4.99 -3.70
C ALA A 249 -25.36 5.45 -2.30
N GLY A 250 -24.09 5.84 -2.09
CA GLY A 250 -23.51 6.05 -0.78
C GLY A 250 -23.47 7.51 -0.29
N SER A 251 -22.56 7.74 0.65
CA SER A 251 -22.26 9.01 1.27
C SER A 251 -21.79 10.08 0.27
N ALA A 252 -21.65 11.33 0.70
CA ALA A 252 -21.06 12.38 -0.12
C ALA A 252 -19.61 12.04 -0.54
N ALA A 253 -18.83 11.44 0.36
CA ALA A 253 -17.47 10.97 0.07
C ALA A 253 -17.46 9.81 -0.95
N ALA A 254 -18.39 8.86 -0.80
CA ALA A 254 -18.59 7.80 -1.77
C ALA A 254 -18.87 8.36 -3.17
N LYS A 255 -19.84 9.26 -3.28
CA LYS A 255 -20.23 9.90 -4.56
C LYS A 255 -19.12 10.76 -5.18
N ALA A 256 -18.23 11.33 -4.37
CA ALA A 256 -17.08 12.09 -4.83
C ALA A 256 -15.91 11.20 -5.29
N SER A 257 -15.95 9.90 -4.99
CA SER A 257 -14.93 8.95 -5.43
C SER A 257 -14.96 8.73 -6.94
N THR A 258 -13.79 8.47 -7.54
CA THR A 258 -13.68 8.34 -9.00
C THR A 258 -12.68 7.26 -9.41
N PHE A 259 -12.73 6.86 -10.67
CA PHE A 259 -11.82 5.88 -11.27
C PHE A 259 -11.14 6.44 -12.50
N VAL A 260 -9.85 6.10 -12.64
CA VAL A 260 -9.11 6.22 -13.90
C VAL A 260 -8.70 4.81 -14.30
N VAL A 261 -9.07 4.42 -15.51
CA VAL A 261 -8.68 3.13 -16.10
C VAL A 261 -7.71 3.39 -17.23
N TYR A 262 -6.53 2.80 -17.18
CA TYR A 262 -5.51 2.84 -18.22
C TYR A 262 -5.68 1.61 -19.11
N PRO A 263 -6.16 1.76 -20.37
CA PRO A 263 -6.67 0.62 -21.16
C PRO A 263 -5.69 -0.54 -21.32
N ASP A 264 -4.42 -0.22 -21.57
CA ASP A 264 -3.36 -1.22 -21.85
C ASP A 264 -2.46 -1.53 -20.67
N ALA A 265 -2.77 -0.97 -19.50
CA ALA A 265 -1.98 -1.22 -18.30
C ALA A 265 -2.38 -2.54 -17.62
N PRO A 266 -1.43 -3.42 -17.33
CA PRO A 266 -1.67 -4.65 -16.57
C PRO A 266 -1.72 -4.38 -15.08
N HIS A 267 -1.93 -5.44 -14.27
CA HIS A 267 -1.75 -5.38 -12.82
C HIS A 267 -0.35 -4.85 -12.44
N ALA A 268 -0.25 -4.11 -11.35
CA ALA A 268 1.01 -3.55 -10.84
C ALA A 268 1.75 -2.62 -11.81
N PHE A 269 1.03 -1.91 -12.67
CA PHE A 269 1.63 -1.00 -13.67
C PHE A 269 2.46 0.15 -13.08
N HIS A 270 2.28 0.49 -11.80
CA HIS A 270 3.08 1.51 -11.12
C HIS A 270 4.37 0.96 -10.50
N ALA A 271 4.48 -0.35 -10.33
CA ALA A 271 5.61 -0.98 -9.67
C ALA A 271 6.86 -1.01 -10.59
N ASP A 272 7.72 -0.01 -10.46
CA ASP A 272 8.85 0.26 -11.37
C ASP A 272 9.96 -0.80 -11.34
N TYR A 273 9.91 -1.73 -10.42
CA TYR A 273 10.82 -2.88 -10.32
C TYR A 273 10.32 -4.13 -11.07
N ARG A 274 9.17 -4.04 -11.79
CA ARG A 274 8.52 -5.19 -12.43
C ARG A 274 8.42 -5.06 -13.94
N PRO A 275 8.34 -6.19 -14.66
CA PRO A 275 8.04 -6.17 -16.11
C PRO A 275 6.68 -5.56 -16.47
N SER A 276 5.73 -5.58 -15.52
CA SER A 276 4.40 -4.98 -15.67
C SER A 276 4.40 -3.44 -15.61
N PHE A 277 5.51 -2.82 -15.25
CA PHE A 277 5.63 -1.36 -15.18
C PHE A 277 5.26 -0.69 -16.50
N ARG A 278 4.43 0.33 -16.42
CA ARG A 278 4.08 1.18 -17.55
C ARG A 278 4.32 2.64 -17.16
N LYS A 279 5.38 3.22 -17.73
CA LYS A 279 5.88 4.55 -17.34
C LYS A 279 4.79 5.63 -17.40
N GLU A 280 4.12 5.77 -18.54
CA GLU A 280 3.12 6.82 -18.74
C GLU A 280 1.92 6.68 -17.80
N PRO A 281 1.26 5.51 -17.64
CA PRO A 281 0.23 5.29 -16.64
C PRO A 281 0.71 5.53 -15.19
N ALA A 282 1.95 5.15 -14.87
CA ALA A 282 2.51 5.35 -13.53
C ALA A 282 2.72 6.82 -13.20
N GLU A 283 3.31 7.57 -14.13
CA GLU A 283 3.57 9.02 -13.98
C GLU A 283 2.26 9.83 -13.94
N ASP A 284 1.31 9.54 -14.82
CA ASP A 284 -0.02 10.19 -14.80
C ASP A 284 -0.77 9.86 -13.51
N GLY A 285 -0.76 8.59 -13.11
CA GLY A 285 -1.38 8.16 -11.85
C GLY A 285 -0.78 8.85 -10.63
N TRP A 286 0.55 8.99 -10.57
CA TRP A 286 1.24 9.72 -9.50
C TRP A 286 0.84 11.20 -9.45
N LYS A 287 0.80 11.86 -10.61
CA LYS A 287 0.34 13.25 -10.73
C LYS A 287 -1.10 13.40 -10.25
N ARG A 288 -1.99 12.48 -10.63
CA ARG A 288 -3.39 12.46 -10.16
C ARG A 288 -3.48 12.21 -8.68
N ALA A 289 -2.72 11.28 -8.13
CA ALA A 289 -2.70 10.95 -6.70
C ALA A 289 -2.33 12.16 -5.83
N THR A 290 -1.27 12.86 -6.20
CA THR A 290 -0.83 14.07 -5.48
C THR A 290 -1.81 15.23 -5.62
N ALA A 291 -2.41 15.42 -6.80
CA ALA A 291 -3.46 16.41 -7.01
C ALA A 291 -4.73 16.08 -6.21
N TRP A 292 -5.12 14.78 -6.14
CA TRP A 292 -6.25 14.29 -5.37
C TRP A 292 -6.10 14.59 -3.88
N PHE A 293 -4.96 14.27 -3.31
CA PHE A 293 -4.65 14.58 -1.93
C PHE A 293 -4.77 16.08 -1.64
N LYS A 294 -4.17 16.92 -2.49
CA LYS A 294 -4.25 18.37 -2.35
C LYS A 294 -5.68 18.89 -2.45
N GLN A 295 -6.47 18.40 -3.41
CA GLN A 295 -7.86 18.78 -3.62
C GLN A 295 -8.74 18.48 -2.40
N HIS A 296 -8.46 17.39 -1.68
CA HIS A 296 -9.26 16.91 -0.55
C HIS A 296 -8.65 17.23 0.82
N GLY A 297 -7.73 18.20 0.89
CA GLY A 297 -7.21 18.71 2.15
C GLY A 297 -6.16 17.86 2.85
N VAL A 298 -5.45 17.04 2.09
CA VAL A 298 -4.26 16.28 2.53
C VAL A 298 -3.00 17.03 2.05
N ALA A 299 -2.90 18.31 2.32
CA ALA A 299 -1.76 19.14 1.92
C ALA A 299 -1.51 20.28 2.94
#